data_42f6e8f865146e3280c54bff0b40502d
#
_entry.id   42f6e8f865146e3280c54bff0b40502d
#
_cell.length_a   1.000
_cell.length_b   1.000
_cell.length_c   1.000
_cell.angle_alpha   90.00
_cell.angle_beta   90.00
_cell.angle_gamma   90.00
#
_symmetry.space_group_name_H-M   'P 1'
#
loop_
_entity.id
_entity.type
_entity.pdbx_description
1 polymer ?
#
loop_
_entity_poly.entity_id
_entity_poly.type
_entity_poly.pdbx_seq_one_letter_code
_entity_poly.pdbx_strand_id
1 'polypeptide(L)'
;MKTVAHLVAEAKARIDNLSPATVAAELERGEVLLVDIREPEERQQQGAIPGAVHAPRGMLEFYADPTTAYHRPEFDPNRRTILYCASGGRSALATEALQALGYADIAHLDGGLKAWRDAGMTVAADE
;
A
#
# COMPACT_ATOMS: atom_id res chain seq x y z
N MET A 1 -4.42 5.08 -27.01
CA MET A 1 -3.97 5.63 -25.73
C MET A 1 -4.85 5.09 -24.61
N LYS A 2 -4.24 4.66 -23.52
CA LYS A 2 -4.99 4.22 -22.34
C LYS A 2 -5.19 5.38 -21.38
N THR A 3 -6.33 5.37 -20.69
CA THR A 3 -6.57 6.31 -19.60
C THR A 3 -5.97 5.76 -18.30
N VAL A 4 -5.79 6.62 -17.29
CA VAL A 4 -5.36 6.14 -15.96
C VAL A 4 -6.39 5.15 -15.38
N ALA A 5 -7.67 5.35 -15.65
CA ALA A 5 -8.70 4.42 -15.21
C ALA A 5 -8.50 3.02 -15.82
N HIS A 6 -8.12 2.95 -17.09
CA HIS A 6 -7.80 1.67 -17.73
C HIS A 6 -6.57 1.02 -17.11
N LEU A 7 -5.51 1.81 -16.83
CA LEU A 7 -4.30 1.27 -16.20
C LEU A 7 -4.61 0.71 -14.82
N VAL A 8 -5.42 1.41 -14.03
CA VAL A 8 -5.83 0.94 -12.70
C VAL A 8 -6.64 -0.35 -12.80
N ALA A 9 -7.61 -0.41 -13.72
CA ALA A 9 -8.43 -1.60 -13.90
C ALA A 9 -7.58 -2.80 -14.33
N GLU A 10 -6.62 -2.60 -15.23
CA GLU A 10 -5.71 -3.68 -15.64
C GLU A 10 -4.83 -4.16 -14.49
N ALA A 11 -4.30 -3.22 -13.68
CA ALA A 11 -3.51 -3.59 -12.52
C ALA A 11 -4.34 -4.40 -11.52
N LYS A 12 -5.56 -3.95 -11.21
CA LYS A 12 -6.45 -4.66 -10.29
C LYS A 12 -6.76 -6.08 -10.74
N ALA A 13 -6.79 -6.32 -12.05
CA ALA A 13 -7.03 -7.66 -12.58
C ALA A 13 -5.86 -8.62 -12.35
N ARG A 14 -4.68 -8.11 -12.00
CA ARG A 14 -3.45 -8.88 -11.84
C ARG A 14 -2.91 -8.95 -10.42
N ILE A 15 -3.60 -8.32 -9.47
CA ILE A 15 -3.15 -8.21 -8.08
C ILE A 15 -4.24 -8.70 -7.12
N ASP A 16 -3.86 -8.89 -5.87
CA ASP A 16 -4.82 -9.17 -4.80
C ASP A 16 -5.41 -7.87 -4.28
N ASN A 17 -6.73 -7.76 -4.34
CA ASN A 17 -7.48 -6.61 -3.85
C ASN A 17 -8.17 -7.02 -2.55
N LEU A 18 -7.76 -6.44 -1.43
CA LEU A 18 -8.24 -6.83 -0.11
C LEU A 18 -9.25 -5.83 0.43
N SER A 19 -10.32 -6.34 1.05
CA SER A 19 -11.26 -5.49 1.76
C SER A 19 -10.65 -4.95 3.06
N PRO A 20 -11.20 -3.85 3.62
CA PRO A 20 -10.77 -3.37 4.93
C PRO A 20 -10.82 -4.45 6.01
N ALA A 21 -11.87 -5.27 6.04
CA ALA A 21 -11.99 -6.33 7.04
C ALA A 21 -10.85 -7.37 6.90
N THR A 22 -10.50 -7.73 5.68
CA THR A 22 -9.41 -8.68 5.44
C THR A 22 -8.06 -8.09 5.85
N VAL A 23 -7.82 -6.82 5.51
CA VAL A 23 -6.58 -6.14 5.93
C VAL A 23 -6.50 -6.07 7.45
N ALA A 24 -7.58 -5.67 8.13
CA ALA A 24 -7.61 -5.60 9.58
C ALA A 24 -7.28 -6.95 10.22
N ALA A 25 -7.86 -8.04 9.69
CA ALA A 25 -7.60 -9.39 10.19
C ALA A 25 -6.12 -9.79 10.00
N GLU A 26 -5.53 -9.45 8.86
CA GLU A 26 -4.11 -9.74 8.62
C GLU A 26 -3.20 -8.95 9.56
N LEU A 27 -3.53 -7.67 9.79
CA LEU A 27 -2.74 -6.83 10.70
C LEU A 27 -2.75 -7.36 12.14
N GLU A 28 -3.87 -7.94 12.57
CA GLU A 28 -3.96 -8.55 13.90
C GLU A 28 -3.01 -9.72 14.07
N ARG A 29 -2.68 -10.43 13.00
CA ARG A 29 -1.70 -11.53 13.05
C ARG A 29 -0.26 -11.05 13.17
N GLY A 30 0.00 -9.76 12.89
CA GLY A 30 1.26 -9.09 13.20
C GLY A 30 2.42 -9.35 12.25
N GLU A 31 2.25 -10.08 11.17
CA GLU A 31 3.33 -10.48 10.27
C GLU A 31 3.33 -9.73 8.94
N VAL A 32 2.61 -8.63 8.85
CA VAL A 32 2.43 -7.86 7.61
C VAL A 32 3.18 -6.54 7.69
N LEU A 33 3.85 -6.17 6.62
CA LEU A 33 4.31 -4.80 6.42
C LEU A 33 3.18 -4.04 5.73
N LEU A 34 2.59 -3.07 6.43
CA LEU A 34 1.59 -2.18 5.87
C LEU A 34 2.27 -0.89 5.45
N VAL A 35 2.11 -0.49 4.19
CA VAL A 35 2.80 0.66 3.63
C VAL A 35 1.82 1.69 3.13
N ASP A 36 1.93 2.91 3.66
CA ASP A 36 1.19 4.08 3.20
C ASP A 36 2.01 4.77 2.12
N ILE A 37 1.50 4.80 0.90
CA ILE A 37 2.22 5.38 -0.25
C ILE A 37 1.75 6.78 -0.61
N ARG A 38 0.93 7.41 0.26
CA ARG A 38 0.45 8.77 0.02
C ARG A 38 1.54 9.80 0.30
N GLU A 39 1.26 11.06 -0.06
CA GLU A 39 2.16 12.17 0.24
C GLU A 39 2.07 12.57 1.72
N PRO A 40 3.14 13.17 2.29
CA PRO A 40 3.12 13.58 3.70
C PRO A 40 1.94 14.50 4.06
N GLU A 41 1.57 15.40 3.17
CA GLU A 41 0.45 16.33 3.40
C GLU A 41 -0.87 15.60 3.59
N GLU A 42 -1.08 14.52 2.83
CA GLU A 42 -2.29 13.69 2.97
C GLU A 42 -2.34 13.05 4.36
N ARG A 43 -1.20 12.55 4.84
CA ARG A 43 -1.11 11.95 6.17
C ARG A 43 -1.41 12.97 7.28
N GLN A 44 -0.86 14.18 7.14
CA GLN A 44 -1.10 15.25 8.12
C GLN A 44 -2.56 15.65 8.18
N GLN A 45 -3.22 15.73 7.04
CA GLN A 45 -4.61 16.18 6.95
C GLN A 45 -5.61 15.09 7.28
N GLN A 46 -5.33 13.86 6.92
CA GLN A 46 -6.31 12.77 6.95
C GLN A 46 -5.98 11.66 7.96
N GLY A 47 -4.81 11.72 8.58
CA GLY A 47 -4.34 10.66 9.45
C GLY A 47 -3.83 9.45 8.67
N ALA A 48 -3.53 8.38 9.39
CA ALA A 48 -2.95 7.16 8.82
C ALA A 48 -3.48 5.93 9.56
N ILE A 49 -3.40 4.77 8.91
CA ILE A 49 -3.70 3.51 9.57
C ILE A 49 -2.58 3.24 10.59
N PRO A 50 -2.90 2.95 11.86
CA PRO A 50 -1.88 2.69 12.87
C PRO A 50 -0.94 1.56 12.46
N GLY A 51 0.36 1.77 12.68
CA GLY A 51 1.39 0.79 12.37
C GLY A 51 1.90 0.81 10.94
N ALA A 52 1.31 1.63 10.06
CA ALA A 52 1.79 1.73 8.68
C ALA A 52 3.13 2.46 8.62
N VAL A 53 4.05 1.92 7.81
CA VAL A 53 5.25 2.66 7.45
C VAL A 53 4.95 3.57 6.27
N HIS A 54 5.62 4.71 6.20
CA HIS A 54 5.40 5.67 5.13
C HIS A 54 6.47 5.53 4.05
N ALA A 55 6.04 5.30 2.83
CA ALA A 55 6.91 5.28 1.65
C ALA A 55 6.17 5.98 0.51
N PRO A 56 6.40 7.28 0.31
CA PRO A 56 5.71 8.02 -0.75
C PRO A 56 5.88 7.33 -2.09
N ARG A 57 4.85 7.37 -2.92
CA ARG A 57 4.86 6.62 -4.19
C ARG A 57 6.14 6.82 -4.99
N GLY A 58 6.67 8.05 -5.02
CA GLY A 58 7.87 8.37 -5.79
C GLY A 58 9.15 7.71 -5.29
N MET A 59 9.17 7.24 -4.04
CA MET A 59 10.34 6.58 -3.45
C MET A 59 10.13 5.07 -3.22
N LEU A 60 8.93 4.58 -3.47
CA LEU A 60 8.57 3.21 -3.09
C LEU A 60 9.52 2.16 -3.65
N GLU A 61 9.77 2.16 -4.96
CA GLU A 61 10.64 1.16 -5.58
C GLU A 61 12.07 1.27 -5.05
N PHE A 62 12.53 2.49 -4.78
CA PHE A 62 13.89 2.69 -4.27
C PHE A 62 14.05 2.16 -2.86
N TYR A 63 13.03 2.30 -2.01
CA TYR A 63 13.06 1.71 -0.66
C TYR A 63 12.91 0.20 -0.70
N ALA A 64 12.17 -0.32 -1.68
CA ALA A 64 11.82 -1.74 -1.77
C ALA A 64 12.88 -2.61 -2.43
N ASP A 65 13.74 -2.04 -3.28
CA ASP A 65 14.76 -2.78 -3.99
C ASP A 65 16.02 -2.93 -3.13
N PRO A 66 16.37 -4.16 -2.72
CA PRO A 66 17.54 -4.37 -1.86
C PRO A 66 18.88 -3.95 -2.50
N THR A 67 18.90 -3.72 -3.81
CA THR A 67 20.16 -3.34 -4.50
C THR A 67 20.40 -1.84 -4.55
N THR A 68 19.44 -1.00 -4.13
CA THR A 68 19.63 0.45 -4.17
C THR A 68 20.29 0.95 -2.88
N ALA A 69 20.91 2.13 -2.97
CA ALA A 69 21.44 2.82 -1.80
C ALA A 69 20.35 3.32 -0.86
N TYR A 70 19.11 3.39 -1.33
CA TYR A 70 17.96 3.88 -0.57
C TYR A 70 17.18 2.77 0.13
N HIS A 71 17.57 1.50 -0.06
CA HIS A 71 16.84 0.37 0.49
C HIS A 71 16.64 0.51 2.00
N ARG A 72 15.41 0.25 2.44
CA ARG A 72 15.05 0.24 3.86
C ARG A 72 14.81 -1.22 4.30
N PRO A 73 15.41 -1.64 5.44
CA PRO A 73 15.41 -3.07 5.84
C PRO A 73 14.04 -3.70 6.06
N GLU A 74 13.02 -2.90 6.40
CA GLU A 74 11.66 -3.44 6.60
C GLU A 74 11.05 -3.95 5.30
N PHE A 75 11.56 -3.49 4.14
CA PHE A 75 11.09 -3.97 2.84
C PHE A 75 11.85 -5.22 2.45
N ASP A 76 11.15 -6.34 2.41
CA ASP A 76 11.69 -7.65 2.08
C ASP A 76 10.75 -8.32 1.08
N PRO A 77 11.23 -8.70 -0.13
CA PRO A 77 10.37 -9.37 -1.13
C PRO A 77 9.73 -10.66 -0.63
N ASN A 78 10.29 -11.27 0.41
CA ASN A 78 9.73 -12.50 0.99
C ASN A 78 8.71 -12.24 2.10
N ARG A 79 8.50 -10.98 2.48
CA ARG A 79 7.58 -10.60 3.54
C ARG A 79 6.22 -10.23 2.97
N ARG A 80 5.14 -10.68 3.63
CA ARG A 80 3.79 -10.24 3.28
C ARG A 80 3.71 -8.72 3.36
N THR A 81 3.34 -8.06 2.26
CA THR A 81 3.31 -6.60 2.15
C THR A 81 1.95 -6.16 1.64
N ILE A 82 1.35 -5.16 2.28
CA ILE A 82 0.08 -4.58 1.86
C ILE A 82 0.27 -3.08 1.67
N LEU A 83 -0.05 -2.58 0.49
CA LEU A 83 0.05 -1.16 0.16
C LEU A 83 -1.32 -0.49 0.24
N TYR A 84 -1.36 0.79 0.64
CA TYR A 84 -2.60 1.54 0.53
C TYR A 84 -2.33 3.01 0.16
N CYS A 85 -3.34 3.62 -0.44
CA CYS A 85 -3.36 5.04 -0.72
C CYS A 85 -4.72 5.63 -0.29
N ALA A 86 -5.16 6.73 -0.88
CA ALA A 86 -6.40 7.37 -0.48
C ALA A 86 -7.65 6.61 -0.94
N SER A 87 -7.69 6.17 -2.20
CA SER A 87 -8.87 5.54 -2.81
C SER A 87 -8.58 4.25 -3.60
N GLY A 88 -7.33 3.82 -3.64
CA GLY A 88 -6.93 2.54 -4.23
C GLY A 88 -6.31 2.60 -5.62
N GLY A 89 -6.30 3.74 -6.28
CA GLY A 89 -5.73 3.84 -7.63
C GLY A 89 -4.21 3.75 -7.65
N ARG A 90 -3.56 4.61 -6.88
CA ARG A 90 -2.09 4.61 -6.78
C ARG A 90 -1.57 3.29 -6.24
N SER A 91 -2.25 2.73 -5.24
CA SER A 91 -1.80 1.48 -4.63
C SER A 91 -1.97 0.27 -5.55
N ALA A 92 -2.99 0.27 -6.42
CA ALA A 92 -3.12 -0.78 -7.43
C ALA A 92 -1.93 -0.78 -8.38
N LEU A 93 -1.57 0.39 -8.92
CA LEU A 93 -0.41 0.53 -9.81
C LEU A 93 0.89 0.18 -9.08
N ALA A 94 1.02 0.62 -7.83
CA ALA A 94 2.21 0.36 -7.02
C ALA A 94 2.39 -1.12 -6.70
N THR A 95 1.31 -1.84 -6.43
CA THR A 95 1.36 -3.27 -6.16
C THR A 95 1.91 -4.02 -7.38
N GLU A 96 1.42 -3.69 -8.56
CA GLU A 96 1.94 -4.29 -9.79
C GLU A 96 3.42 -3.94 -9.99
N ALA A 97 3.83 -2.71 -9.68
CA ALA A 97 5.23 -2.31 -9.77
C ALA A 97 6.14 -3.15 -8.86
N LEU A 98 5.71 -3.41 -7.62
CA LEU A 98 6.50 -4.22 -6.70
C LEU A 98 6.50 -5.70 -7.06
N GLN A 99 5.45 -6.21 -7.71
CA GLN A 99 5.49 -7.56 -8.26
C GLN A 99 6.65 -7.72 -9.25
N ALA A 100 6.90 -6.70 -10.07
CA ALA A 100 8.02 -6.71 -11.01
C ALA A 100 9.37 -6.73 -10.30
N LEU A 101 9.44 -6.27 -9.04
CA LEU A 101 10.65 -6.33 -8.21
C LEU A 101 10.77 -7.63 -7.41
N GLY A 102 9.88 -8.60 -7.65
CA GLY A 102 9.96 -9.89 -6.98
C GLY A 102 9.12 -10.03 -5.71
N TYR A 103 8.28 -9.05 -5.41
CA TYR A 103 7.35 -9.15 -4.28
C TYR A 103 6.19 -10.07 -4.68
N ALA A 104 6.28 -11.36 -4.31
CA ALA A 104 5.25 -12.34 -4.66
C ALA A 104 4.07 -12.32 -3.69
N ASP A 105 4.32 -12.02 -2.42
CA ASP A 105 3.31 -12.03 -1.35
C ASP A 105 2.86 -10.60 -1.05
N ILE A 106 2.19 -10.00 -2.02
CA ILE A 106 1.81 -8.59 -1.98
C ILE A 106 0.36 -8.40 -2.38
N ALA A 107 -0.29 -7.41 -1.75
CA ALA A 107 -1.66 -7.01 -2.04
C ALA A 107 -1.81 -5.52 -1.79
N HIS A 108 -3.00 -4.98 -2.10
CA HIS A 108 -3.33 -3.64 -1.67
C HIS A 108 -4.71 -3.58 -1.01
N LEU A 109 -4.93 -2.54 -0.23
CA LEU A 109 -6.23 -2.24 0.37
C LEU A 109 -7.12 -1.61 -0.69
N ASP A 110 -8.10 -2.37 -1.17
CA ASP A 110 -9.04 -1.90 -2.18
C ASP A 110 -9.90 -0.78 -1.59
N GLY A 111 -10.03 0.32 -2.33
CA GLY A 111 -10.74 1.50 -1.86
C GLY A 111 -9.94 2.39 -0.92
N GLY A 112 -8.77 1.98 -0.50
CA GLY A 112 -7.82 2.80 0.27
C GLY A 112 -8.31 3.28 1.62
N LEU A 113 -7.74 4.39 2.10
CA LEU A 113 -8.11 4.96 3.40
C LEU A 113 -9.60 5.31 3.48
N LYS A 114 -10.20 5.74 2.36
CA LYS A 114 -11.62 6.05 2.33
C LYS A 114 -12.46 4.83 2.69
N ALA A 115 -12.20 3.69 2.05
CA ALA A 115 -12.93 2.45 2.35
C ALA A 115 -12.66 1.98 3.77
N TRP A 116 -11.43 2.14 4.26
CA TRP A 116 -11.05 1.82 5.64
C TRP A 116 -11.90 2.61 6.64
N ARG A 117 -12.03 3.94 6.45
CA ARG A 117 -12.87 4.80 7.30
C ARG A 117 -14.35 4.43 7.20
N ASP A 118 -14.83 4.21 5.98
CA ASP A 118 -16.25 3.89 5.75
C ASP A 118 -16.62 2.56 6.42
N ALA A 119 -15.67 1.66 6.59
CA ALA A 119 -15.85 0.40 7.29
C ALA A 119 -15.75 0.53 8.82
N GLY A 120 -15.51 1.73 9.33
CA GLY A 120 -15.42 1.98 10.77
C GLY A 120 -14.09 1.61 11.40
N MET A 121 -13.05 1.40 10.59
CA MET A 121 -11.73 1.01 11.10
C MET A 121 -10.97 2.21 11.66
N THR A 122 -10.03 1.95 12.57
CA THR A 122 -9.30 2.99 13.29
C THR A 122 -8.32 3.74 12.39
N VAL A 123 -8.37 5.07 12.47
CA VAL A 123 -7.41 5.97 11.83
C VAL A 123 -6.81 6.85 12.93
N ALA A 124 -5.48 6.99 12.94
CA ALA A 124 -4.77 7.80 13.91
C ALA A 124 -4.21 9.06 13.26
N ALA A 125 -4.04 10.11 14.06
CA ALA A 125 -3.38 11.33 13.57
C ALA A 125 -1.93 11.00 13.20
N ASP A 126 -1.43 11.65 12.16
CA ASP A 126 -0.03 11.56 11.80
C ASP A 126 0.77 12.53 12.68
N GLU A 127 1.75 12.01 13.38
CA GLU A 127 2.58 12.81 14.29
C GLU A 127 3.95 13.12 13.73
#